data_e8f17fac108200503e79ae7e950381fc
#
_entry.id   e8f17fac108200503e79ae7e950381fc
#
_cell.length_a   1.000
_cell.length_b   1.000
_cell.length_c   1.000
_cell.angle_alpha   90.00
_cell.angle_beta   90.00
_cell.angle_gamma   90.00
#
_symmetry.space_group_name_H-M   'P 1'
#
loop_
_entity.id
_entity.type
_entity.pdbx_description
1 polymer ?
#
loop_
_entity_poly.entity_id
_entity_poly.type
_entity_poly.pdbx_seq_one_letter_code
_entity_poly.pdbx_strand_id
1 'polypeptide(L)'
;MGSTLATHFVKLGAKVILCDRDQQGLVDTYWRCHALSDQVAYFHLKDFSPESIETLLDMVEQKFERAPDVLINNLPSAPLPSLVDEKPSEQFIQQLAAIASSLFNFSHACSRMRQRQTKGVIVNVVCYNTVQDRSGIVSANSMVSGFTQSWAQELTPFNIRVGGVVPQIASANDEIVHWSEMREELIRNTEYIVSNEYFSGRVMSA
;
A
#
# COMPACT_ATOMS: atom_id res chain seq x y z
N MET A 1 -2.56 -7.05 -7.15
CA MET A 1 -1.25 -6.72 -6.55
C MET A 1 -1.15 -7.15 -5.09
N GLY A 2 -2.04 -6.77 -4.20
CA GLY A 2 -1.97 -7.09 -2.76
C GLY A 2 -1.75 -8.58 -2.47
N SER A 3 -2.49 -9.46 -3.15
CA SER A 3 -2.33 -10.91 -3.04
C SER A 3 -0.91 -11.40 -3.42
N THR A 4 -0.29 -10.80 -4.43
CA THR A 4 1.07 -11.17 -4.88
C THR A 4 2.12 -10.70 -3.88
N LEU A 5 1.99 -9.46 -3.38
CA LEU A 5 2.84 -8.93 -2.31
C LEU A 5 2.74 -9.80 -1.04
N ALA A 6 1.53 -10.12 -0.61
CA ALA A 6 1.30 -10.96 0.57
C ALA A 6 1.98 -12.33 0.42
N THR A 7 1.77 -13.01 -0.71
CA THR A 7 2.39 -14.30 -1.00
C THR A 7 3.92 -14.21 -1.01
N HIS A 8 4.47 -13.11 -1.55
CA HIS A 8 5.91 -12.87 -1.58
C HIS A 8 6.50 -12.75 -0.18
N PHE A 9 5.92 -11.88 0.67
CA PHE A 9 6.42 -11.71 2.04
C PHE A 9 6.23 -12.95 2.91
N VAL A 10 5.16 -13.73 2.71
CA VAL A 10 5.00 -15.04 3.38
C VAL A 10 6.12 -16.00 2.99
N LYS A 11 6.53 -16.06 1.73
CA LYS A 11 7.67 -16.86 1.28
C LYS A 11 9.00 -16.43 1.90
N LEU A 12 9.13 -15.15 2.22
CA LEU A 12 10.29 -14.61 2.95
C LEU A 12 10.23 -14.87 4.47
N GLY A 13 9.20 -15.56 4.96
CA GLY A 13 9.05 -15.91 6.38
C GLY A 13 8.39 -14.82 7.23
N ALA A 14 7.79 -13.80 6.63
CA ALA A 14 7.08 -12.77 7.38
C ALA A 14 5.77 -13.32 7.98
N LYS A 15 5.42 -12.82 9.17
CA LYS A 15 4.08 -12.97 9.73
C LYS A 15 3.18 -11.92 9.06
N VAL A 16 2.12 -12.35 8.38
CA VAL A 16 1.33 -11.48 7.53
C VAL A 16 -0.12 -11.40 8.01
N ILE A 17 -0.61 -10.17 8.13
CA ILE A 17 -2.03 -9.88 8.29
C ILE A 17 -2.54 -9.27 6.99
N LEU A 18 -3.55 -9.90 6.42
CA LEU A 18 -4.26 -9.41 5.26
C LEU A 18 -5.47 -8.61 5.71
N CYS A 19 -5.70 -7.44 5.14
CA CYS A 19 -6.93 -6.70 5.38
C CYS A 19 -7.46 -6.09 4.08
N ASP A 20 -8.74 -6.25 3.86
CA ASP A 20 -9.46 -5.68 2.71
C ASP A 20 -10.95 -5.59 3.02
N ARG A 21 -11.68 -4.86 2.19
CA ARG A 21 -13.16 -4.82 2.15
C ARG A 21 -13.75 -5.87 1.21
N ASP A 22 -12.98 -6.35 0.25
CA ASP A 22 -13.37 -7.49 -0.59
C ASP A 22 -13.16 -8.80 0.18
N GLN A 23 -14.22 -9.28 0.79
CA GLN A 23 -14.19 -10.49 1.59
C GLN A 23 -13.78 -11.73 0.77
N GLN A 24 -14.26 -11.86 -0.46
CA GLN A 24 -13.95 -13.04 -1.29
C GLN A 24 -12.46 -13.05 -1.69
N GLY A 25 -11.97 -11.94 -2.22
CA GLY A 25 -10.56 -11.81 -2.59
C GLY A 25 -9.60 -11.96 -1.40
N LEU A 26 -10.05 -11.49 -0.21
CA LEU A 26 -9.33 -11.63 1.05
C LEU A 26 -9.19 -13.09 1.47
N VAL A 27 -10.29 -13.85 1.47
CA VAL A 27 -10.31 -15.28 1.83
C VAL A 27 -9.50 -16.11 0.82
N ASP A 28 -9.64 -15.85 -0.47
CA ASP A 28 -8.86 -16.53 -1.52
C ASP A 28 -7.35 -16.27 -1.37
N THR A 29 -7.00 -15.04 -0.99
CA THR A 29 -5.61 -14.67 -0.72
C THR A 29 -5.08 -15.34 0.55
N TYR A 30 -5.89 -15.39 1.59
CA TYR A 30 -5.56 -16.06 2.85
C TYR A 30 -5.22 -17.54 2.61
N TRP A 31 -6.06 -18.29 1.92
CA TRP A 31 -5.81 -19.71 1.68
C TRP A 31 -4.55 -19.96 0.84
N ARG A 32 -4.26 -19.10 -0.14
CA ARG A 32 -3.01 -19.17 -0.90
C ARG A 32 -1.78 -18.93 -0.04
N CYS A 33 -1.85 -17.98 0.86
CA CYS A 33 -0.76 -17.66 1.79
C CYS A 33 -0.64 -18.74 2.88
N HIS A 34 -1.76 -19.22 3.42
CA HIS A 34 -1.81 -20.23 4.48
C HIS A 34 -1.26 -21.58 4.01
N ALA A 35 -1.39 -21.90 2.74
CA ALA A 35 -0.74 -23.08 2.13
C ALA A 35 0.79 -23.03 2.18
N LEU A 36 1.39 -21.85 2.39
CA LEU A 36 2.84 -21.64 2.47
C LEU A 36 3.31 -21.47 3.92
N SER A 37 2.48 -20.94 4.80
CA SER A 37 2.82 -20.67 6.19
C SER A 37 1.54 -20.53 7.04
N ASP A 38 1.58 -21.03 8.26
CA ASP A 38 0.54 -20.84 9.29
C ASP A 38 0.58 -19.45 9.96
N GLN A 39 1.66 -18.68 9.71
CA GLN A 39 1.86 -17.34 10.26
C GLN A 39 1.11 -16.27 9.46
N VAL A 40 -0.08 -16.60 8.99
CA VAL A 40 -0.97 -15.71 8.24
C VAL A 40 -2.30 -15.57 8.95
N ALA A 41 -2.84 -14.38 8.92
CA ALA A 41 -4.23 -14.13 9.34
C ALA A 41 -4.87 -13.11 8.39
N TYR A 42 -6.17 -12.97 8.48
CA TYR A 42 -6.89 -11.95 7.73
C TYR A 42 -7.93 -11.26 8.61
N PHE A 43 -8.24 -10.03 8.22
CA PHE A 43 -9.28 -9.23 8.85
C PHE A 43 -10.12 -8.55 7.77
N HIS A 44 -11.41 -8.84 7.77
CA HIS A 44 -12.35 -8.19 6.86
C HIS A 44 -12.74 -6.82 7.43
N LEU A 45 -12.36 -5.75 6.73
CA LEU A 45 -12.72 -4.38 7.09
C LEU A 45 -14.13 -4.05 6.60
N LYS A 46 -14.96 -3.49 7.44
CA LYS A 46 -16.27 -2.94 7.03
C LYS A 46 -16.08 -1.68 6.20
N ASP A 47 -15.16 -0.84 6.63
CA ASP A 47 -14.79 0.43 6.02
C ASP A 47 -13.35 0.81 6.44
N PHE A 48 -12.90 1.98 6.01
CA PHE A 48 -11.59 2.52 6.40
C PHE A 48 -11.71 3.58 7.50
N SER A 49 -12.72 3.50 8.37
CA SER A 49 -12.85 4.38 9.52
C SER A 49 -11.73 4.15 10.55
N PRO A 50 -11.40 5.16 11.36
CA PRO A 50 -10.44 5.00 12.44
C PRO A 50 -10.78 3.83 13.37
N GLU A 51 -12.07 3.64 13.70
CA GLU A 51 -12.55 2.58 14.58
C GLU A 51 -12.32 1.18 13.99
N SER A 52 -12.56 1.01 12.68
CA SER A 52 -12.29 -0.26 11.98
C SER A 52 -10.81 -0.59 11.97
N ILE A 53 -9.96 0.41 11.79
CA ILE A 53 -8.50 0.24 11.78
C ILE A 53 -7.96 -0.02 13.20
N GLU A 54 -8.46 0.65 14.22
CA GLU A 54 -8.10 0.35 15.62
C GLU A 54 -8.43 -1.10 15.98
N THR A 55 -9.63 -1.58 15.59
CA THR A 55 -10.03 -2.99 15.78
C THR A 55 -9.07 -3.96 15.08
N LEU A 56 -8.63 -3.63 13.86
CA LEU A 56 -7.61 -4.39 13.14
C LEU A 56 -6.29 -4.42 13.93
N LEU A 57 -5.82 -3.27 14.42
CA LEU A 57 -4.55 -3.18 15.15
C LEU A 57 -4.60 -3.94 16.49
N ASP A 58 -5.73 -3.91 17.18
CA ASP A 58 -5.94 -4.72 18.39
C ASP A 58 -5.83 -6.22 18.09
N MET A 59 -6.41 -6.67 16.99
CA MET A 59 -6.32 -8.06 16.54
C MET A 59 -4.87 -8.43 16.17
N VAL A 60 -4.13 -7.52 15.50
CA VAL A 60 -2.70 -7.74 15.18
C VAL A 60 -1.91 -7.93 16.46
N GLU A 61 -2.08 -7.04 17.45
CA GLU A 61 -1.36 -7.11 18.71
C GLU A 61 -1.76 -8.33 19.54
N GLN A 62 -3.04 -8.69 19.55
CA GLN A 62 -3.51 -9.89 20.23
C GLN A 62 -2.93 -11.17 19.61
N LYS A 63 -2.85 -11.24 18.27
CA LYS A 63 -2.38 -12.42 17.57
C LYS A 63 -0.86 -12.60 17.64
N PHE A 64 -0.10 -11.52 17.50
CA PHE A 64 1.36 -11.57 17.38
C PHE A 64 2.11 -10.99 18.60
N GLU A 65 1.39 -10.52 19.61
CA GLU A 65 1.92 -9.90 20.84
C GLU A 65 2.84 -8.71 20.59
N ARG A 66 2.64 -8.04 19.42
CA ARG A 66 3.44 -6.89 19.00
C ARG A 66 2.72 -6.04 17.97
N ALA A 67 3.08 -4.76 17.92
CA ALA A 67 2.66 -3.87 16.84
C ALA A 67 3.29 -4.32 15.51
N PRO A 68 2.69 -3.96 14.37
CA PRO A 68 3.28 -4.27 13.06
C PRO A 68 4.62 -3.55 12.88
N ASP A 69 5.59 -4.22 12.27
CA ASP A 69 6.88 -3.62 11.89
C ASP A 69 6.80 -2.96 10.53
N VAL A 70 5.94 -3.48 9.66
CA VAL A 70 5.80 -3.04 8.29
C VAL A 70 4.32 -2.87 7.95
N LEU A 71 3.97 -1.72 7.40
CA LEU A 71 2.68 -1.44 6.80
C LEU A 71 2.86 -1.28 5.29
N ILE A 72 2.18 -2.11 4.50
CA ILE A 72 2.13 -1.96 3.04
C ILE A 72 0.72 -1.50 2.65
N ASN A 73 0.61 -0.25 2.26
CA ASN A 73 -0.60 0.32 1.69
C ASN A 73 -0.67 -0.02 0.20
N ASN A 74 -1.53 -0.96 -0.16
CA ASN A 74 -1.81 -1.26 -1.56
C ASN A 74 -3.01 -0.43 -2.00
N LEU A 75 -2.74 0.64 -2.75
CA LEU A 75 -3.75 1.64 -3.09
C LEU A 75 -4.70 1.19 -4.19
N PRO A 76 -5.96 1.64 -4.15
CA PRO A 76 -6.95 1.28 -5.15
C PRO A 76 -6.52 1.70 -6.56
N SER A 77 -6.86 0.87 -7.51
CA SER A 77 -6.42 0.92 -8.91
C SER A 77 -7.21 1.88 -9.81
N ALA A 78 -8.04 2.75 -9.28
CA ALA A 78 -8.78 3.72 -10.09
C ALA A 78 -7.94 4.98 -10.32
N PRO A 79 -7.61 5.34 -11.56
CA PRO A 79 -6.91 6.58 -11.86
C PRO A 79 -7.81 7.79 -11.54
N LEU A 80 -7.20 8.90 -11.15
CA LEU A 80 -7.91 10.14 -10.98
C LEU A 80 -8.41 10.65 -12.34
N PRO A 81 -9.59 11.27 -12.42
CA PRO A 81 -10.06 11.90 -13.65
C PRO A 81 -9.08 12.97 -14.16
N SER A 82 -8.91 13.04 -15.46
CA SER A 82 -8.10 14.06 -16.13
C SER A 82 -8.81 15.41 -16.14
N LEU A 83 -8.02 16.50 -16.17
CA LEU A 83 -8.55 17.86 -16.32
C LEU A 83 -9.22 18.10 -17.71
N VAL A 84 -8.90 17.27 -18.69
CA VAL A 84 -9.47 17.36 -20.05
C VAL A 84 -10.66 16.42 -20.24
N ASP A 85 -11.01 15.62 -19.24
CA ASP A 85 -12.19 14.75 -19.26
C ASP A 85 -13.46 15.53 -18.90
N GLU A 86 -14.56 15.17 -19.54
CA GLU A 86 -15.90 15.71 -19.20
C GLU A 86 -16.49 15.11 -17.91
N LYS A 87 -15.65 14.50 -17.07
CA LYS A 87 -16.10 13.85 -15.84
C LYS A 87 -16.49 14.88 -14.78
N PRO A 88 -17.56 14.61 -14.01
CA PRO A 88 -17.97 15.51 -12.94
C PRO A 88 -16.88 15.65 -11.88
N SER A 89 -16.72 16.87 -11.35
CA SER A 89 -15.82 17.17 -10.23
C SER A 89 -16.09 16.29 -9.00
N GLU A 90 -17.31 15.83 -8.82
CA GLU A 90 -17.69 14.90 -7.75
C GLU A 90 -16.94 13.56 -7.84
N GLN A 91 -16.75 13.00 -9.04
CA GLN A 91 -15.98 11.78 -9.22
C GLN A 91 -14.50 11.98 -8.84
N PHE A 92 -13.93 13.13 -9.21
CA PHE A 92 -12.57 13.48 -8.82
C PHE A 92 -12.43 13.53 -7.30
N ILE A 93 -13.34 14.25 -6.62
CA ILE A 93 -13.34 14.38 -5.15
C ILE A 93 -13.50 13.02 -4.47
N GLN A 94 -14.42 12.18 -4.95
CA GLN A 94 -14.65 10.85 -4.38
C GLN A 94 -13.41 9.93 -4.51
N GLN A 95 -12.77 9.91 -5.67
CA GLN A 95 -11.58 9.09 -5.90
C GLN A 95 -10.37 9.63 -5.11
N LEU A 96 -10.19 10.94 -5.09
CA LEU A 96 -9.17 11.59 -4.28
C LEU A 96 -9.36 11.28 -2.79
N ALA A 97 -10.58 11.44 -2.30
CA ALA A 97 -10.92 11.14 -0.91
C ALA A 97 -10.69 9.66 -0.56
N ALA A 98 -11.02 8.74 -1.47
CA ALA A 98 -10.80 7.32 -1.24
C ALA A 98 -9.31 6.98 -1.10
N ILE A 99 -8.45 7.53 -1.96
CA ILE A 99 -7.00 7.34 -1.88
C ILE A 99 -6.44 8.01 -0.62
N ALA A 100 -6.77 9.28 -0.39
CA ALA A 100 -6.25 10.04 0.74
C ALA A 100 -6.69 9.46 2.09
N SER A 101 -7.96 9.07 2.23
CA SER A 101 -8.47 8.46 3.47
C SER A 101 -7.84 7.10 3.74
N SER A 102 -7.68 6.27 2.71
CA SER A 102 -7.01 4.97 2.84
C SER A 102 -5.58 5.15 3.34
N LEU A 103 -4.81 6.03 2.70
CA LEU A 103 -3.44 6.34 3.10
C LEU A 103 -3.35 6.89 4.52
N PHE A 104 -4.16 7.90 4.83
CA PHE A 104 -4.11 8.60 6.11
C PHE A 104 -4.55 7.69 7.26
N ASN A 105 -5.65 6.98 7.11
CA ASN A 105 -6.20 6.16 8.19
C ASN A 105 -5.31 4.96 8.52
N PHE A 106 -4.71 4.31 7.52
CA PHE A 106 -3.72 3.26 7.79
C PHE A 106 -2.41 3.80 8.38
N SER A 107 -2.08 5.05 8.13
CA SER A 107 -0.94 5.71 8.80
C SER A 107 -1.15 5.86 10.31
N HIS A 108 -2.39 5.71 10.78
CA HIS A 108 -2.69 5.61 12.20
C HIS A 108 -2.03 4.37 12.86
N ALA A 109 -1.75 3.32 12.08
CA ALA A 109 -0.89 2.22 12.52
C ALA A 109 0.48 2.70 13.01
N CYS A 110 0.97 3.83 12.46
CA CYS A 110 2.20 4.49 12.91
C CYS A 110 2.15 4.90 14.38
N SER A 111 0.97 5.24 14.91
CA SER A 111 0.85 5.63 16.31
C SER A 111 1.29 4.50 17.24
N ARG A 112 0.95 3.26 16.91
CA ARG A 112 1.34 2.07 17.69
C ARG A 112 2.80 1.71 17.48
N MET A 113 3.33 1.79 16.25
CA MET A 113 4.77 1.65 16.00
C MET A 113 5.56 2.67 16.81
N ARG A 114 5.13 3.93 16.83
CA ARG A 114 5.76 5.01 17.58
C ARG A 114 5.75 4.78 19.09
N GLN A 115 4.63 4.34 19.65
CA GLN A 115 4.49 4.09 21.09
C GLN A 115 5.47 3.04 21.59
N ARG A 116 5.78 2.05 20.77
CA ARG A 116 6.69 0.96 21.13
C ARG A 116 8.18 1.28 20.89
N GLN A 117 8.49 2.44 20.33
CA GLN A 117 9.85 2.89 19.99
C GLN A 117 10.65 1.87 19.17
N THR A 118 9.95 1.04 18.40
CA THR A 118 10.57 0.06 17.49
C THR A 118 10.72 0.67 16.12
N LYS A 119 11.68 0.14 15.33
CA LYS A 119 11.81 0.52 13.92
C LYS A 119 10.52 0.17 13.18
N GLY A 120 10.02 1.10 12.37
CA GLY A 120 8.84 0.89 11.53
C GLY A 120 9.10 1.24 10.08
N VAL A 121 8.34 0.61 9.17
CA VAL A 121 8.36 0.92 7.74
C VAL A 121 6.95 1.02 7.20
N ILE A 122 6.68 2.11 6.47
CA ILE A 122 5.44 2.27 5.70
C ILE A 122 5.82 2.29 4.22
N VAL A 123 5.18 1.45 3.42
CA VAL A 123 5.35 1.42 1.97
C VAL A 123 4.02 1.69 1.30
N ASN A 124 3.96 2.77 0.52
CA ASN A 124 2.80 3.13 -0.28
C ASN A 124 2.98 2.56 -1.70
N VAL A 125 2.21 1.56 -2.08
CA VAL A 125 2.29 0.91 -3.38
C VAL A 125 1.08 1.29 -4.22
N VAL A 126 1.32 1.87 -5.38
CA VAL A 126 0.29 2.16 -6.38
C VAL A 126 0.31 1.06 -7.43
N CYS A 127 -0.84 0.50 -7.75
CA CYS A 127 -0.97 -0.45 -8.84
C CYS A 127 -2.30 -0.26 -9.58
N TYR A 128 -2.28 -0.51 -10.87
CA TYR A 128 -3.45 -0.44 -11.74
C TYR A 128 -3.70 -1.78 -12.38
N ASN A 129 -4.98 -2.12 -12.57
CA ASN A 129 -5.35 -3.35 -13.28
C ASN A 129 -5.41 -3.13 -14.80
N THR A 130 -5.64 -1.89 -15.22
CA THR A 130 -5.69 -1.49 -16.64
C THR A 130 -5.14 -0.08 -16.79
N VAL A 131 -4.39 0.18 -17.87
CA VAL A 131 -3.91 1.52 -18.20
C VAL A 131 -4.83 2.13 -19.25
N GLN A 132 -5.93 2.72 -18.83
CA GLN A 132 -6.84 3.42 -19.73
C GLN A 132 -6.67 4.95 -19.68
N ASP A 133 -6.17 5.49 -18.57
CA ASP A 133 -6.04 6.94 -18.37
C ASP A 133 -4.67 7.28 -17.76
N ARG A 134 -3.74 7.64 -18.62
CA ARG A 134 -2.37 7.97 -18.22
C ARG A 134 -2.27 9.22 -17.34
N SER A 135 -3.08 10.24 -17.62
CA SER A 135 -3.01 11.51 -16.88
C SER A 135 -3.49 11.36 -15.44
N GLY A 136 -4.54 10.58 -15.22
CA GLY A 136 -5.04 10.25 -13.90
C GLY A 136 -4.05 9.42 -13.08
N ILE A 137 -3.28 8.54 -13.74
CA ILE A 137 -2.19 7.77 -13.11
C ILE A 137 -1.07 8.71 -12.65
N VAL A 138 -0.62 9.63 -13.49
CA VAL A 138 0.42 10.61 -13.13
C VAL A 138 -0.01 11.43 -11.91
N SER A 139 -1.25 11.88 -11.88
CA SER A 139 -1.80 12.65 -10.76
C SER A 139 -1.80 11.84 -9.45
N ALA A 140 -2.23 10.57 -9.49
CA ALA A 140 -2.22 9.69 -8.33
C ALA A 140 -0.78 9.39 -7.86
N ASN A 141 0.15 9.13 -8.78
CA ASN A 141 1.57 8.91 -8.46
C ASN A 141 2.18 10.14 -7.79
N SER A 142 1.89 11.35 -8.28
CA SER A 142 2.38 12.62 -7.72
C SER A 142 1.85 12.84 -6.30
N MET A 143 0.57 12.53 -6.06
CA MET A 143 -0.04 12.62 -4.73
C MET A 143 0.64 11.66 -3.73
N VAL A 144 0.83 10.40 -4.12
CA VAL A 144 1.51 9.41 -3.27
C VAL A 144 2.96 9.81 -2.99
N SER A 145 3.63 10.38 -3.98
CA SER A 145 5.00 10.90 -3.81
C SER A 145 5.04 12.05 -2.80
N GLY A 146 4.11 12.97 -2.87
CA GLY A 146 3.99 14.09 -1.92
C GLY A 146 3.75 13.61 -0.48
N PHE A 147 2.80 12.70 -0.27
CA PHE A 147 2.56 12.13 1.04
C PHE A 147 3.76 11.33 1.56
N THR A 148 4.40 10.53 0.72
CA THR A 148 5.59 9.75 1.09
C THR A 148 6.71 10.65 1.60
N GLN A 149 6.99 11.75 0.90
CA GLN A 149 8.02 12.71 1.31
C GLN A 149 7.66 13.43 2.62
N SER A 150 6.42 13.92 2.72
CA SER A 150 5.96 14.66 3.90
C SER A 150 5.99 13.77 5.15
N TRP A 151 5.43 12.58 5.08
CA TRP A 151 5.37 11.66 6.22
C TRP A 151 6.73 11.09 6.61
N ALA A 152 7.64 10.91 5.65
CA ALA A 152 9.00 10.51 5.97
C ALA A 152 9.70 11.55 6.85
N GLN A 153 9.51 12.84 6.58
CA GLN A 153 10.06 13.92 7.42
C GLN A 153 9.43 13.92 8.81
N GLU A 154 8.11 13.79 8.88
CA GLU A 154 7.34 13.79 10.13
C GLU A 154 7.68 12.59 11.02
N LEU A 155 7.88 11.39 10.42
CA LEU A 155 8.04 10.14 11.14
C LEU A 155 9.50 9.74 11.42
N THR A 156 10.46 10.40 10.79
CA THR A 156 11.91 10.19 11.04
C THR A 156 12.29 10.27 12.53
N PRO A 157 11.81 11.24 13.34
CA PRO A 157 12.14 11.31 14.76
C PRO A 157 11.68 10.09 15.57
N PHE A 158 10.75 9.31 15.03
CA PHE A 158 10.21 8.10 15.68
C PHE A 158 10.83 6.81 15.11
N ASN A 159 11.88 6.92 14.32
CA ASN A 159 12.53 5.79 13.67
C ASN A 159 11.58 4.99 12.74
N ILE A 160 10.62 5.68 12.12
CA ILE A 160 9.69 5.13 11.13
C ILE A 160 10.06 5.69 9.77
N ARG A 161 10.37 4.80 8.83
CA ARG A 161 10.67 5.11 7.44
C ARG A 161 9.40 5.08 6.59
N VAL A 162 9.34 5.94 5.58
CA VAL A 162 8.24 5.92 4.61
C VAL A 162 8.83 5.88 3.20
N GLY A 163 8.41 4.90 2.41
CA GLY A 163 8.77 4.77 1.01
C GLY A 163 7.55 4.60 0.12
N GLY A 164 7.73 4.84 -1.17
CA GLY A 164 6.67 4.64 -2.16
C GLY A 164 7.15 3.81 -3.34
N VAL A 165 6.23 3.09 -3.96
CA VAL A 165 6.45 2.40 -5.23
C VAL A 165 5.29 2.72 -6.16
N VAL A 166 5.60 3.24 -7.34
CA VAL A 166 4.61 3.65 -8.34
C VAL A 166 4.94 3.02 -9.70
N PRO A 167 3.93 2.69 -10.50
CA PRO A 167 4.18 2.20 -11.85
C PRO A 167 4.79 3.30 -12.72
N GLN A 168 5.82 2.94 -13.47
CA GLN A 168 6.37 3.82 -14.50
C GLN A 168 5.38 3.87 -15.67
N ILE A 169 5.06 5.08 -16.09
CA ILE A 169 4.25 5.28 -17.27
C ILE A 169 5.21 5.43 -18.44
N ALA A 170 5.27 4.41 -19.26
CA ALA A 170 6.02 4.45 -20.51
C ALA A 170 5.54 5.60 -21.41
N SER A 171 6.43 6.11 -22.25
CA SER A 171 6.10 7.19 -23.19
C SER A 171 4.95 6.79 -24.13
N ALA A 172 4.32 7.78 -24.77
CA ALA A 172 3.13 7.58 -25.62
C ALA A 172 3.33 6.56 -26.77
N ASN A 173 4.57 6.21 -27.09
CA ASN A 173 4.93 5.31 -28.17
C ASN A 173 5.19 3.86 -27.74
N ASP A 174 5.21 3.54 -26.45
CA ASP A 174 5.39 2.17 -25.98
C ASP A 174 4.04 1.45 -25.96
N GLU A 175 3.82 0.59 -26.93
CA GLU A 175 2.51 -0.02 -27.24
C GLU A 175 2.05 -1.07 -26.22
N ILE A 176 2.95 -1.62 -25.39
CA ILE A 176 2.57 -2.69 -24.47
C ILE A 176 3.30 -2.50 -23.14
N VAL A 177 2.54 -2.10 -22.11
CA VAL A 177 3.02 -2.24 -20.73
C VAL A 177 2.94 -3.72 -20.36
N HIS A 178 4.06 -4.38 -20.21
CA HIS A 178 4.14 -5.77 -19.73
C HIS A 178 3.80 -5.79 -18.23
N TRP A 179 2.52 -5.91 -17.93
CA TRP A 179 2.01 -5.93 -16.55
C TRP A 179 2.68 -6.99 -15.67
N SER A 180 3.11 -8.11 -16.25
CA SER A 180 3.84 -9.14 -15.51
C SER A 180 5.20 -8.62 -15.02
N GLU A 181 5.97 -7.96 -15.89
CA GLU A 181 7.29 -7.40 -15.57
C GLU A 181 7.16 -6.25 -14.56
N MET A 182 6.24 -5.32 -14.81
CA MET A 182 5.95 -4.23 -13.88
C MET A 182 5.53 -4.76 -12.49
N ARG A 183 4.74 -5.81 -12.44
CA ARG A 183 4.33 -6.43 -11.17
C ARG A 183 5.52 -7.00 -10.41
N GLU A 184 6.44 -7.65 -11.09
CA GLU A 184 7.66 -8.16 -10.48
C GLU A 184 8.56 -7.04 -9.98
N GLU A 185 8.66 -5.93 -10.72
CA GLU A 185 9.40 -4.75 -10.27
C GLU A 185 8.76 -4.07 -9.07
N LEU A 186 7.43 -3.91 -9.06
CA LEU A 186 6.71 -3.40 -7.90
C LEU A 186 7.00 -4.22 -6.64
N ILE A 187 7.06 -5.56 -6.77
CA ILE A 187 7.38 -6.45 -5.64
C ILE A 187 8.82 -6.27 -5.20
N ARG A 188 9.79 -6.31 -6.12
CA ARG A 188 11.22 -6.12 -5.81
C ARG A 188 11.49 -4.77 -5.15
N ASN A 189 10.89 -3.71 -5.67
CA ASN A 189 11.04 -2.36 -5.13
C ASN A 189 10.41 -2.26 -3.74
N THR A 190 9.28 -2.92 -3.50
CA THR A 190 8.65 -2.98 -2.17
C THR A 190 9.55 -3.72 -1.17
N GLU A 191 10.07 -4.89 -1.54
CA GLU A 191 11.02 -5.65 -0.72
C GLU A 191 12.29 -4.84 -0.43
N TYR A 192 12.84 -4.18 -1.44
CA TYR A 192 14.02 -3.32 -1.27
C TYR A 192 13.78 -2.20 -0.25
N ILE A 193 12.62 -1.53 -0.30
CA ILE A 193 12.27 -0.49 0.67
C ILE A 193 12.15 -1.06 2.09
N VAL A 194 11.54 -2.21 2.22
CA VAL A 194 11.39 -2.88 3.53
C VAL A 194 12.74 -3.24 4.11
N SER A 195 13.63 -3.84 3.33
CA SER A 195 14.94 -4.35 3.76
C SER A 195 16.01 -3.28 3.91
N ASN A 196 15.93 -2.16 3.18
CA ASN A 196 16.96 -1.13 3.18
C ASN A 196 16.71 -0.05 4.25
N GLU A 197 17.47 -0.10 5.34
CA GLU A 197 17.34 0.82 6.47
C GLU A 197 17.60 2.30 6.13
N TYR A 198 18.25 2.59 5.01
CA TYR A 198 18.57 3.96 4.58
C TYR A 198 17.56 4.54 3.59
N PHE A 199 16.57 3.75 3.17
CA PHE A 199 15.57 4.22 2.22
C PHE A 199 14.38 4.85 2.94
N SER A 200 14.20 6.15 2.80
CA SER A 200 13.05 6.90 3.32
C SER A 200 12.84 8.19 2.51
N GLY A 201 11.60 8.66 2.43
CA GLY A 201 11.22 9.91 1.77
C GLY A 201 11.35 9.88 0.25
N ARG A 202 11.46 8.71 -0.35
CA ARG A 202 11.61 8.54 -1.81
C ARG A 202 10.59 7.57 -2.36
N VAL A 203 10.33 7.73 -3.66
CA VAL A 203 9.45 6.85 -4.44
C VAL A 203 10.27 6.20 -5.55
N MET A 204 10.12 4.91 -5.70
CA MET A 204 10.69 4.12 -6.80
C MET A 204 9.64 3.94 -7.89
N SER A 205 10.07 4.06 -9.12
CA SER A 205 9.27 3.70 -10.29
C SER A 205 9.56 2.26 -10.70
N ALA A 206 8.52 1.54 -11.09
CA ALA A 206 8.57 0.16 -11.55
C ALA A 206 8.01 0.05 -12.96
#